data_2ecd60da2b31c4e3607bc9b753cb3220
#
_entry.id   2ecd60da2b31c4e3607bc9b753cb3220
#
_cell.length_a   1.000
_cell.length_b   1.000
_cell.length_c   1.000
_cell.angle_alpha   90.00
_cell.angle_beta   90.00
_cell.angle_gamma   90.00
#
_symmetry.space_group_name_H-M   'P 1'
#
loop_
_entity.id
_entity.type
_entity.pdbx_description
1 polymer ?
#
loop_
_entity_poly.entity_id
_entity_poly.type
_entity_poly.pdbx_seq_one_letter_code
_entity_poly.pdbx_strand_id
1 'polypeptide(L)'
;HDLHDDAVNLEDAIKGLVKDFTFCPTSLTYDMSRQVPREVKYSLISITKEGLSNVMRHSNADSVNILLREHPALYQLCIEDNGTSGNEIPDIQTESDSDKMNNISDGMGLSNIRDRVKSLGGTVQITQEKGFRIFVTIPKSVSN
;
A
#
# COMPACT_ATOMS: atom_id res chain seq x y z
N HIS A 1 21.91 -1.42 -15.15
CA HIS A 1 21.29 -1.56 -13.90
C HIS A 1 20.40 -0.42 -13.60
N ASP A 2 20.91 0.74 -13.52
CA ASP A 2 20.05 1.87 -13.38
C ASP A 2 19.06 1.91 -14.51
N LEU A 3 19.51 1.53 -15.68
CA LEU A 3 18.62 1.50 -16.81
C LEU A 3 17.51 0.50 -16.62
N HIS A 4 17.83 -0.62 -15.99
CA HIS A 4 16.81 -1.60 -15.69
C HIS A 4 15.75 -1.02 -14.79
N ASP A 5 16.20 -0.33 -13.75
CA ASP A 5 15.29 0.22 -12.79
C ASP A 5 14.42 1.29 -13.42
N ASP A 6 15.02 2.09 -14.28
CA ASP A 6 14.26 3.12 -14.94
C ASP A 6 13.26 2.52 -15.92
N ALA A 7 13.55 1.31 -16.39
CA ALA A 7 12.67 0.67 -17.33
C ALA A 7 11.43 0.08 -16.66
N VAL A 8 11.44 -0.05 -15.34
CA VAL A 8 10.27 -0.57 -14.67
C VAL A 8 9.14 0.44 -14.78
N ASN A 9 8.05 0.00 -15.34
CA ASN A 9 6.87 0.84 -15.51
C ASN A 9 5.96 0.63 -14.31
N LEU A 10 5.78 1.69 -13.53
CA LEU A 10 5.00 1.56 -12.31
C LEU A 10 3.58 1.15 -12.61
N GLU A 11 2.96 1.76 -13.61
CA GLU A 11 1.60 1.43 -13.94
C GLU A 11 1.44 -0.04 -14.32
N ASP A 12 2.36 -0.53 -15.14
CA ASP A 12 2.30 -1.92 -15.56
C ASP A 12 2.51 -2.86 -14.38
N ALA A 13 3.41 -2.51 -13.49
CA ALA A 13 3.67 -3.33 -12.32
C ALA A 13 2.45 -3.42 -11.42
N ILE A 14 1.80 -2.27 -11.19
CA ILE A 14 0.60 -2.26 -10.35
C ILE A 14 -0.52 -3.03 -11.03
N LYS A 15 -0.68 -2.83 -12.34
CA LYS A 15 -1.72 -3.56 -13.07
C LYS A 15 -1.48 -5.06 -13.02
N GLY A 16 -0.21 -5.46 -13.04
CA GLY A 16 0.13 -6.88 -12.92
C GLY A 16 -0.28 -7.44 -11.58
N LEU A 17 -0.06 -6.68 -10.52
CA LEU A 17 -0.48 -7.12 -9.19
C LEU A 17 -1.99 -7.25 -9.12
N VAL A 18 -2.71 -6.31 -9.69
CA VAL A 18 -4.16 -6.35 -9.70
C VAL A 18 -4.64 -7.56 -10.49
N LYS A 19 -4.01 -7.82 -11.61
CA LYS A 19 -4.40 -8.94 -12.45
C LYS A 19 -4.19 -10.27 -11.73
N ASP A 20 -3.10 -10.38 -10.99
CA ASP A 20 -2.80 -11.61 -10.28
C ASP A 20 -3.63 -11.78 -9.03
N PHE A 21 -4.24 -10.72 -8.56
CA PHE A 21 -5.05 -10.77 -7.35
C PHE A 21 -6.46 -11.23 -7.71
N THR A 22 -6.73 -12.48 -7.48
CA THR A 22 -8.01 -13.06 -7.90
C THR A 22 -8.98 -13.28 -6.74
N PHE A 23 -8.62 -12.78 -5.57
CA PHE A 23 -9.46 -12.96 -4.39
C PHE A 23 -10.83 -12.30 -4.56
N CYS A 24 -10.86 -11.10 -5.11
CA CYS A 24 -12.10 -10.40 -5.37
C CYS A 24 -11.84 -9.32 -6.42
N PRO A 25 -12.89 -8.77 -7.01
CA PRO A 25 -12.71 -7.71 -8.01
C PRO A 25 -11.97 -6.52 -7.42
N THR A 26 -11.08 -5.95 -8.22
CA THR A 26 -10.26 -4.84 -7.79
C THR A 26 -10.36 -3.73 -8.83
N SER A 27 -10.60 -2.52 -8.38
CA SER A 27 -10.56 -1.37 -9.27
C SER A 27 -9.29 -0.59 -9.02
N LEU A 28 -8.74 -0.03 -10.07
CA LEU A 28 -7.51 0.73 -9.99
C LEU A 28 -7.70 2.08 -10.63
N THR A 29 -7.37 3.12 -9.89
CA THR A 29 -7.31 4.46 -10.43
C THR A 29 -5.84 4.85 -10.42
N TYR A 30 -5.31 5.12 -11.59
CA TYR A 30 -3.89 5.43 -11.73
C TYR A 30 -3.75 6.79 -12.40
N ASP A 31 -3.20 7.74 -11.65
CA ASP A 31 -3.07 9.11 -12.13
C ASP A 31 -1.71 9.64 -11.71
N MET A 32 -0.68 9.15 -12.36
CA MET A 32 0.68 9.52 -12.02
C MET A 32 1.47 9.75 -13.28
N SER A 33 2.46 10.62 -13.19
CA SER A 33 3.33 10.86 -14.32
C SER A 33 4.27 9.67 -14.49
N ARG A 34 5.01 9.68 -15.56
CA ARG A 34 5.96 8.61 -15.80
C ARG A 34 7.23 8.77 -15.02
N GLN A 35 7.45 9.95 -14.47
CA GLN A 35 8.71 10.24 -13.83
C GLN A 35 8.62 10.11 -12.34
N VAL A 36 8.47 8.90 -11.89
CA VAL A 36 8.44 8.61 -10.47
C VAL A 36 9.82 8.08 -10.08
N PRO A 37 10.43 8.64 -9.04
CA PRO A 37 11.75 8.17 -8.63
C PRO A 37 11.75 6.69 -8.35
N ARG A 38 12.88 6.06 -8.63
CA ARG A 38 12.99 4.61 -8.47
C ARG A 38 12.60 4.14 -7.09
N GLU A 39 13.07 4.82 -6.04
CA GLU A 39 12.78 4.38 -4.69
C GLU A 39 11.30 4.47 -4.36
N VAL A 40 10.66 5.51 -4.85
CA VAL A 40 9.24 5.67 -4.64
C VAL A 40 8.50 4.58 -5.41
N LYS A 41 8.93 4.35 -6.64
CA LYS A 41 8.30 3.35 -7.50
C LYS A 41 8.30 1.98 -6.82
N TYR A 42 9.47 1.54 -6.37
CA TYR A 42 9.56 0.23 -5.75
C TYR A 42 8.80 0.15 -4.44
N SER A 43 8.78 1.25 -3.70
CA SER A 43 8.04 1.27 -2.45
C SER A 43 6.54 1.16 -2.71
N LEU A 44 6.05 1.89 -3.70
CA LEU A 44 4.63 1.82 -4.01
C LEU A 44 4.24 0.42 -4.47
N ILE A 45 5.10 -0.23 -5.25
CA ILE A 45 4.84 -1.60 -5.67
C ILE A 45 4.79 -2.53 -4.47
N SER A 46 5.77 -2.42 -3.58
CA SER A 46 5.84 -3.28 -2.40
C SER A 46 4.64 -3.08 -1.49
N ILE A 47 4.26 -1.82 -1.30
CA ILE A 47 3.14 -1.52 -0.42
C ILE A 47 1.85 -2.07 -1.00
N THR A 48 1.67 -1.92 -2.31
CA THR A 48 0.47 -2.44 -2.94
C THR A 48 0.42 -3.96 -2.82
N LYS A 49 1.55 -4.61 -3.03
CA LYS A 49 1.61 -6.05 -2.93
C LYS A 49 1.25 -6.50 -1.51
N GLU A 50 1.81 -5.83 -0.52
CA GLU A 50 1.55 -6.21 0.86
C GLU A 50 0.10 -5.90 1.24
N GLY A 51 -0.43 -4.80 0.76
CA GLY A 51 -1.81 -4.45 1.03
C GLY A 51 -2.78 -5.48 0.48
N LEU A 52 -2.55 -5.90 -0.75
CA LEU A 52 -3.40 -6.93 -1.35
C LEU A 52 -3.27 -8.25 -0.61
N SER A 53 -2.06 -8.57 -0.17
CA SER A 53 -1.84 -9.78 0.59
C SER A 53 -2.62 -9.75 1.90
N ASN A 54 -2.66 -8.60 2.55
CA ASN A 54 -3.42 -8.46 3.78
C ASN A 54 -4.90 -8.63 3.54
N VAL A 55 -5.41 -8.08 2.45
CA VAL A 55 -6.82 -8.26 2.13
C VAL A 55 -7.13 -9.74 1.97
N MET A 56 -6.28 -10.45 1.25
CA MET A 56 -6.51 -11.85 1.00
C MET A 56 -6.50 -12.66 2.29
N ARG A 57 -5.62 -12.33 3.22
CA ARG A 57 -5.47 -13.13 4.43
C ARG A 57 -6.46 -12.78 5.52
N HIS A 58 -6.91 -11.53 5.57
CA HIS A 58 -7.67 -11.06 6.72
C HIS A 58 -9.03 -10.49 6.41
N SER A 59 -9.41 -10.41 5.16
CA SER A 59 -10.62 -9.71 4.82
C SER A 59 -11.61 -10.64 4.16
N ASN A 60 -12.89 -10.33 4.32
CA ASN A 60 -13.92 -11.02 3.58
C ASN A 60 -14.50 -10.06 2.54
N ALA A 61 -13.65 -9.20 2.02
CA ALA A 61 -14.08 -8.17 1.09
C ALA A 61 -14.62 -8.74 -0.20
N ASP A 62 -15.59 -8.04 -0.77
CA ASP A 62 -16.11 -8.33 -2.08
C ASP A 62 -15.45 -7.49 -3.14
N SER A 63 -14.77 -6.44 -2.75
CA SER A 63 -14.09 -5.57 -3.71
C SER A 63 -12.98 -4.79 -3.02
N VAL A 64 -12.02 -4.38 -3.83
CA VAL A 64 -10.89 -3.59 -3.37
C VAL A 64 -10.72 -2.43 -4.33
N ASN A 65 -10.44 -1.25 -3.79
CA ASN A 65 -10.13 -0.07 -4.59
C ASN A 65 -8.70 0.33 -4.34
N ILE A 66 -7.95 0.56 -5.40
CA ILE A 66 -6.59 1.04 -5.31
C ILE A 66 -6.52 2.36 -6.03
N LEU A 67 -5.97 3.36 -5.37
CA LEU A 67 -5.80 4.67 -5.95
C LEU A 67 -4.34 5.06 -5.86
N LEU A 68 -3.75 5.41 -6.98
CA LEU A 68 -2.42 6.00 -7.04
C LEU A 68 -2.55 7.33 -7.72
N ARG A 69 -2.22 8.38 -7.02
CA ARG A 69 -2.38 9.73 -7.55
C ARG A 69 -1.17 10.58 -7.21
N GLU A 70 -0.76 11.36 -8.16
CA GLU A 70 0.34 12.29 -7.98
C GLU A 70 -0.22 13.69 -7.79
N HIS A 71 0.26 14.36 -6.76
CA HIS A 71 -0.08 15.74 -6.47
C HIS A 71 1.17 16.57 -6.67
N PRO A 72 1.05 17.89 -6.72
CA PRO A 72 2.25 18.72 -6.93
C PRO A 72 3.37 18.46 -5.92
N ALA A 73 3.02 18.14 -4.68
CA ALA A 73 4.04 18.01 -3.64
C ALA A 73 4.23 16.59 -3.12
N LEU A 74 3.38 15.65 -3.51
CA LEU A 74 3.48 14.32 -2.95
C LEU A 74 2.83 13.29 -3.85
N TYR A 75 3.09 12.03 -3.52
CA TYR A 75 2.43 10.89 -4.15
C TYR A 75 1.48 10.29 -3.13
N GLN A 76 0.36 9.85 -3.59
CA GLN A 76 -0.68 9.27 -2.75
C GLN A 76 -1.00 7.85 -3.20
N LEU A 77 -1.11 6.95 -2.23
CA LEU A 77 -1.55 5.59 -2.48
C LEU A 77 -2.62 5.26 -1.46
N CYS A 78 -3.73 4.75 -1.93
CA CYS A 78 -4.79 4.33 -1.03
C CYS A 78 -5.26 2.95 -1.47
N ILE A 79 -5.34 2.02 -0.53
CA ILE A 79 -5.86 0.68 -0.79
C ILE A 79 -6.94 0.46 0.23
N GLU A 80 -8.15 0.20 -0.23
CA GLU A 80 -9.23 -0.04 0.71
C GLU A 80 -10.14 -1.13 0.21
N ASP A 81 -10.65 -1.91 1.14
CA ASP A 81 -11.58 -2.96 0.81
C ASP A 81 -12.89 -2.70 1.53
N ASN A 82 -13.93 -3.43 1.13
CA ASN A 82 -15.23 -3.29 1.73
C ASN A 82 -15.57 -4.44 2.67
N GLY A 83 -14.55 -5.12 3.16
CA GLY A 83 -14.79 -6.24 4.06
C GLY A 83 -15.31 -5.79 5.39
N THR A 84 -15.90 -6.70 6.09
CA THR A 84 -16.42 -6.41 7.42
C THR A 84 -15.61 -7.09 8.50
N SER A 85 -14.57 -7.77 8.12
CA SER A 85 -13.77 -8.50 9.09
C SER A 85 -12.79 -7.60 9.84
N GLY A 86 -12.87 -6.31 9.59
CA GLY A 86 -11.97 -5.39 10.25
C GLY A 86 -12.04 -5.46 11.74
N ASN A 87 -13.20 -5.77 12.26
CA ASN A 87 -13.33 -5.85 13.70
C ASN A 87 -12.61 -7.08 14.24
N GLU A 88 -12.13 -7.93 13.38
CA GLU A 88 -11.34 -9.08 13.82
C GLU A 88 -9.87 -8.75 13.88
N ILE A 89 -9.50 -7.57 13.51
CA ILE A 89 -8.11 -7.16 13.58
C ILE A 89 -8.01 -5.85 14.34
N PRO A 90 -8.56 -5.78 15.51
CA PRO A 90 -8.52 -4.55 16.29
C PRO A 90 -7.13 -4.22 16.75
N ASP A 91 -6.28 -5.20 16.73
CA ASP A 91 -4.93 -5.00 17.24
C ASP A 91 -4.17 -3.95 16.49
N ILE A 92 -4.51 -3.74 15.25
CA ILE A 92 -3.81 -2.76 14.46
C ILE A 92 -3.94 -1.37 15.04
N GLN A 93 -4.97 -1.15 15.80
CA GLN A 93 -5.30 0.19 16.24
C GLN A 93 -4.54 0.65 17.47
N THR A 94 -3.93 -0.24 18.19
CA THR A 94 -3.31 0.15 19.44
C THR A 94 -1.82 -0.06 19.38
N GLU A 95 -1.13 0.75 20.12
CA GLU A 95 0.30 0.67 20.20
C GLU A 95 0.77 -0.62 20.83
N SER A 96 0.12 -0.98 21.90
CA SER A 96 0.54 -2.15 22.63
C SER A 96 0.39 -3.40 21.79
N ASP A 97 -0.43 -3.33 20.78
CA ASP A 97 -0.65 -4.50 19.96
C ASP A 97 0.46 -4.71 18.93
N SER A 98 1.35 -3.76 18.82
CA SER A 98 2.44 -3.95 17.90
C SER A 98 3.30 -5.15 18.27
N ASP A 99 3.37 -5.45 19.56
CA ASP A 99 4.10 -6.63 19.98
C ASP A 99 3.44 -7.88 19.48
N LYS A 100 2.13 -7.93 19.54
CA LYS A 100 1.40 -9.07 19.04
C LYS A 100 1.56 -9.19 17.56
N MET A 101 1.54 -8.08 16.88
CA MET A 101 1.68 -8.08 15.44
C MET A 101 3.05 -8.57 15.05
N ASN A 102 4.04 -8.28 15.85
CA ASN A 102 5.38 -8.76 15.56
C ASN A 102 5.48 -10.25 15.61
N ASN A 103 4.60 -10.88 16.35
CA ASN A 103 4.61 -12.31 16.45
C ASN A 103 3.87 -12.98 15.32
N ILE A 104 3.26 -12.18 14.47
CA ILE A 104 2.49 -12.69 13.36
C ILE A 104 3.11 -12.14 12.10
N SER A 105 3.34 -12.99 11.14
CA SER A 105 3.97 -12.54 9.90
C SER A 105 3.19 -11.41 9.25
N ASP A 106 1.89 -11.36 9.46
CA ASP A 106 1.09 -10.29 8.89
C ASP A 106 1.42 -8.95 9.50
N GLY A 107 1.67 -8.95 10.79
CA GLY A 107 2.07 -7.74 11.44
C GLY A 107 3.40 -7.25 10.92
N MET A 108 4.26 -8.16 10.55
CA MET A 108 5.54 -7.78 9.98
C MET A 108 5.35 -7.08 8.64
N GLY A 109 4.37 -7.53 7.87
CA GLY A 109 4.09 -6.88 6.60
C GLY A 109 3.69 -5.44 6.78
N LEU A 110 2.81 -5.18 7.75
CA LEU A 110 2.37 -3.82 8.02
C LEU A 110 3.52 -2.99 8.58
N SER A 111 4.35 -3.60 9.40
CA SER A 111 5.51 -2.92 9.93
C SER A 111 6.45 -2.52 8.81
N ASN A 112 6.63 -3.39 7.83
CA ASN A 112 7.48 -3.09 6.70
C ASN A 112 6.94 -1.94 5.89
N ILE A 113 5.62 -1.87 5.74
CA ILE A 113 5.01 -0.75 5.04
C ILE A 113 5.34 0.55 5.75
N ARG A 114 5.17 0.58 7.06
CA ARG A 114 5.44 1.79 7.82
C ARG A 114 6.90 2.20 7.72
N ASP A 115 7.78 1.23 7.86
CA ASP A 115 9.22 1.51 7.79
C ASP A 115 9.60 2.07 6.44
N ARG A 116 9.06 1.47 5.39
CA ARG A 116 9.39 1.88 4.04
C ARG A 116 8.91 3.29 3.75
N VAL A 117 7.68 3.59 4.16
CA VAL A 117 7.13 4.91 3.94
C VAL A 117 7.90 5.95 4.76
N LYS A 118 8.21 5.59 5.99
CA LYS A 118 8.92 6.51 6.86
C LYS A 118 10.30 6.84 6.30
N SER A 119 10.97 5.86 5.73
CA SER A 119 12.29 6.10 5.17
C SER A 119 12.25 7.06 4.01
N LEU A 120 11.08 7.26 3.41
CA LEU A 120 10.91 8.21 2.32
C LEU A 120 10.28 9.51 2.80
N GLY A 121 10.18 9.68 4.11
CA GLY A 121 9.62 10.90 4.67
C GLY A 121 8.11 10.97 4.60
N GLY A 122 7.46 9.85 4.34
CA GLY A 122 6.02 9.85 4.15
C GLY A 122 5.25 9.47 5.39
N THR A 123 3.95 9.33 5.22
CA THR A 123 3.04 8.98 6.30
C THR A 123 2.16 7.80 5.89
N VAL A 124 1.74 7.03 6.87
CA VAL A 124 0.84 5.91 6.67
C VAL A 124 -0.27 5.99 7.69
N GLN A 125 -1.49 5.82 7.23
CA GLN A 125 -2.63 5.69 8.12
C GLN A 125 -3.35 4.41 7.77
N ILE A 126 -3.66 3.61 8.78
CA ILE A 126 -4.37 2.36 8.60
C ILE A 126 -5.62 2.44 9.45
N THR A 127 -6.76 2.25 8.83
CA THR A 127 -8.03 2.33 9.53
C THR A 127 -8.88 1.12 9.22
N GLN A 128 -9.86 0.87 10.08
CA GLN A 128 -10.75 -0.27 9.95
C GLN A 128 -12.16 0.08 10.37
N GLU A 129 -12.73 1.10 9.78
CA GLU A 129 -14.07 1.46 10.17
C GLU A 129 -15.11 0.71 9.35
N LYS A 130 -15.00 0.78 8.06
CA LYS A 130 -15.94 0.11 7.18
C LYS A 130 -15.20 -0.80 6.24
N GLY A 131 -14.18 -1.40 6.73
CA GLY A 131 -13.30 -2.17 5.90
C GLY A 131 -11.89 -1.73 6.21
N PHE A 132 -10.95 -2.37 5.61
CA PHE A 132 -9.56 -2.09 5.88
C PHE A 132 -9.05 -1.08 4.86
N ARG A 133 -8.34 -0.07 5.35
CA ARG A 133 -7.85 0.98 4.48
C ARG A 133 -6.42 1.33 4.85
N ILE A 134 -5.56 1.37 3.84
CA ILE A 134 -4.19 1.84 3.99
C ILE A 134 -4.07 3.11 3.17
N PHE A 135 -3.70 4.19 3.81
CA PHE A 135 -3.54 5.48 3.15
C PHE A 135 -2.10 5.94 3.32
N VAL A 136 -1.41 6.15 2.21
CA VAL A 136 0.01 6.48 2.21
C VAL A 136 0.24 7.76 1.44
N THR A 137 1.08 8.64 1.99
CA THR A 137 1.58 9.79 1.25
C THR A 137 3.09 9.78 1.32
N ILE A 138 3.73 10.12 0.21
CA ILE A 138 5.17 10.20 0.13
C ILE A 138 5.51 11.54 -0.49
N PRO A 139 6.21 12.41 0.22
CA PRO A 139 6.51 13.73 -0.32
C PRO A 139 7.49 13.62 -1.48
N LYS A 140 7.37 14.50 -2.43
CA LYS A 140 8.30 14.56 -3.52
C LYS A 140 9.60 15.15 -2.99
N SER A 141 10.70 14.59 -3.47
CA SER A 141 11.98 15.09 -3.04
C SER A 141 12.16 16.49 -3.57
N VAL A 142 12.63 17.35 -2.72
CA VAL A 142 12.79 18.71 -3.11
C VAL A 142 14.23 19.10 -3.18
N SER A 143 15.03 18.28 -2.75
CA SER A 143 16.38 18.65 -2.69
C SER A 143 16.93 18.95 -3.98
N ASN A 144 17.00 19.30 -4.03
CA ASN A 144 17.47 19.42 -4.95
C ASN A 144 17.58 19.90 -5.16
#